data_fe11c1de5eb06aa55bcdc6bc188728c7
#
_entry.id   fe11c1de5eb06aa55bcdc6bc188728c7
#
_cell.length_a   1.000
_cell.length_b   1.000
_cell.length_c   1.000
_cell.angle_alpha   90.00
_cell.angle_beta   90.00
_cell.angle_gamma   90.00
#
_symmetry.space_group_name_H-M   'P 1'
#
loop_
_entity.id
_entity.type
_entity.pdbx_description
1 polymer ?
#
loop_
_entity_poly.entity_id
_entity_poly.type
_entity_poly.pdbx_seq_one_letter_code
_entity_poly.pdbx_strand_id
1 'polypeptide(L)'
;MKRKVLCIALALLMCMMVTLPTFADSSAEILPERSGVSATFGLKHISGGTYRMWAKLNNPSEVSVYVRLTLYDASYNQIASIYKTSSNPLISLNKDVVLSSGTYHLRLYYVVNGLSYSTERTYTL
;
A
#
# COMPACT_ATOMS: atom_id res chain seq x y z
N MET A 1 16.84 -12.55 -35.22
CA MET A 1 16.24 -13.63 -34.44
C MET A 1 16.68 -13.69 -33.00
N LYS A 2 17.94 -13.63 -32.73
CA LYS A 2 18.42 -13.66 -31.34
C LYS A 2 17.95 -12.48 -30.50
N ARG A 3 17.76 -11.31 -31.10
CA ARG A 3 17.29 -10.11 -30.39
C ARG A 3 15.84 -10.23 -29.92
N LYS A 4 14.99 -10.90 -30.67
CA LYS A 4 13.59 -11.08 -30.30
C LYS A 4 13.43 -12.02 -29.11
N VAL A 5 14.25 -13.05 -29.06
CA VAL A 5 14.26 -14.01 -27.96
C VAL A 5 14.75 -13.34 -26.68
N LEU A 6 15.75 -12.47 -26.79
CA LEU A 6 16.28 -11.75 -25.66
C LEU A 6 15.25 -10.77 -25.07
N CYS A 7 14.50 -10.07 -25.91
CA CYS A 7 13.45 -9.16 -25.46
C CYS A 7 12.31 -9.89 -24.74
N ILE A 8 11.93 -11.05 -25.24
CA ILE A 8 10.89 -11.87 -24.61
C ILE A 8 11.36 -12.39 -23.25
N ALA A 9 12.59 -12.84 -23.16
CA ALA A 9 13.17 -13.31 -21.90
C ALA A 9 13.25 -12.18 -20.88
N LEU A 10 13.61 -10.97 -21.31
CA LEU A 10 13.69 -9.82 -20.43
C LEU A 10 12.30 -9.39 -19.95
N ALA A 11 11.31 -9.41 -20.80
CA ALA A 11 9.92 -9.09 -20.44
C ALA A 11 9.36 -10.11 -19.44
N LEU A 12 9.65 -11.38 -19.64
CA LEU A 12 9.27 -12.43 -18.69
C LEU A 12 9.93 -12.26 -17.33
N LEU A 13 11.19 -11.88 -17.32
CA LEU A 13 11.91 -11.63 -16.08
C LEU A 13 11.32 -10.46 -15.31
N MET A 14 10.97 -9.39 -15.99
CA MET A 14 10.32 -8.24 -15.37
C MET A 14 8.92 -8.57 -14.83
N CYS A 15 8.17 -9.38 -15.52
CA CYS A 15 6.86 -9.84 -15.05
C CYS A 15 7.01 -10.71 -13.79
N MET A 16 8.02 -11.55 -13.70
CA MET A 16 8.27 -12.35 -12.53
C MET A 16 8.66 -11.50 -11.32
N MET A 17 9.41 -10.43 -11.51
CA MET A 17 9.79 -9.54 -10.43
C MET A 17 8.61 -8.76 -9.88
N VAL A 18 7.61 -8.45 -10.70
CA VAL A 18 6.41 -7.73 -10.27
C VAL A 18 5.51 -8.64 -9.43
N THR A 19 5.56 -9.95 -9.60
CA THR A 19 4.75 -10.87 -8.80
C THR A 19 5.37 -11.26 -7.48
N LEU A 20 6.65 -11.06 -7.29
CA LEU A 20 7.34 -11.39 -6.05
C LEU A 20 6.87 -10.62 -4.82
N PRO A 21 6.53 -9.34 -4.93
CA PRO A 21 6.07 -8.59 -3.76
C PRO A 21 4.73 -9.00 -3.19
N THR A 22 4.02 -9.88 -3.83
CA THR A 22 2.72 -10.27 -3.34
C THR A 22 2.76 -11.24 -2.17
N PHE A 23 3.91 -11.53 -1.68
CA PHE A 23 3.92 -12.24 -0.49
C PHE A 23 3.69 -11.43 0.67
N ALA A 24 2.89 -11.09 0.81
CA ALA A 24 2.74 -10.66 1.86
C ALA A 24 2.57 -10.73 3.06
N ASP A 25 3.29 -10.61 3.53
CA ASP A 25 3.36 -10.26 4.81
C ASP A 25 2.85 -8.93 5.04
N SER A 26 2.25 -8.74 5.99
CA SER A 26 1.87 -7.52 6.57
C SER A 26 2.92 -6.48 6.67
N SER A 27 4.03 -6.75 6.28
CA SER A 27 5.09 -5.85 6.49
C SER A 27 5.11 -4.70 5.55
N ALA A 28 5.71 -3.71 5.98
CA ALA A 28 5.82 -2.44 5.42
C ALA A 28 6.44 -2.37 4.07
N GLU A 29 5.82 -1.64 3.20
CA GLU A 29 6.40 -1.21 1.97
C GLU A 29 6.99 0.17 2.15
N ILE A 30 8.26 0.34 1.86
CA ILE A 30 8.92 1.63 1.91
C ILE A 30 8.89 2.22 0.52
N LEU A 31 8.23 3.34 0.37
CA LEU A 31 8.15 4.03 -0.91
C LEU A 31 9.37 4.92 -1.16
N PRO A 32 9.67 5.21 -2.43
CA PRO A 32 10.85 6.01 -2.78
C PRO A 32 10.85 7.39 -2.15
N GLU A 33 12.04 7.83 -1.79
CA GLU A 33 12.24 9.02 -1.01
C GLU A 33 12.21 10.34 -1.73
N ARG A 34 11.69 10.42 -2.93
CA ARG A 34 11.67 11.69 -3.68
C ARG A 34 10.95 12.81 -2.97
N SER A 35 10.02 12.47 -2.10
CA SER A 35 9.26 13.46 -1.35
C SER A 35 9.86 13.74 0.01
N GLY A 36 10.86 12.99 0.45
CA GLY A 36 11.32 13.01 1.83
C GLY A 36 10.37 12.33 2.81
N VAL A 37 9.27 11.75 2.32
CA VAL A 37 8.28 11.06 3.13
C VAL A 37 8.38 9.57 2.87
N SER A 38 8.50 8.77 3.92
CA SER A 38 8.45 7.32 3.82
C SER A 38 7.15 6.81 4.46
N ALA A 39 6.66 5.68 3.99
CA ALA A 39 5.39 5.15 4.42
C ALA A 39 5.45 3.64 4.65
N THR A 40 4.74 3.20 5.69
CA THR A 40 4.50 1.78 5.98
C THR A 40 3.01 1.59 6.19
N PHE A 41 2.47 0.46 5.79
CA PHE A 41 1.05 0.20 5.97
C PHE A 41 0.77 -1.30 5.96
N GLY A 42 -0.37 -1.69 6.45
CA GLY A 42 -0.75 -3.09 6.49
C GLY A 42 -2.14 -3.34 7.06
N LEU A 43 -2.48 -4.62 7.12
CA LEU A 43 -3.72 -5.12 7.70
C LEU A 43 -3.34 -6.08 8.83
N LYS A 44 -3.84 -5.79 10.04
CA LYS A 44 -3.51 -6.55 11.23
C LYS A 44 -4.76 -7.23 11.78
N HIS A 45 -4.66 -8.52 12.08
CA HIS A 45 -5.72 -9.24 12.77
C HIS A 45 -5.79 -8.78 14.23
N ILE A 46 -6.99 -8.41 14.69
CA ILE A 46 -7.23 -7.97 16.07
C ILE A 46 -7.86 -9.10 16.87
N SER A 47 -9.04 -9.55 16.47
CA SER A 47 -9.73 -10.66 17.12
C SER A 47 -10.89 -11.13 16.24
N GLY A 48 -11.17 -12.45 16.22
CA GLY A 48 -12.27 -12.99 15.43
C GLY A 48 -12.19 -12.55 13.98
N GLY A 49 -13.24 -11.91 13.47
CA GLY A 49 -13.29 -11.33 12.13
C GLY A 49 -12.87 -9.88 12.06
N THR A 50 -12.36 -9.31 13.14
CA THR A 50 -11.96 -7.89 13.18
C THR A 50 -10.50 -7.72 12.81
N TYR A 51 -10.25 -6.82 11.87
CA TYR A 51 -8.91 -6.48 11.38
C TYR A 51 -8.74 -4.98 11.46
N ARG A 52 -7.49 -4.55 11.59
CA ARG A 52 -7.14 -3.13 11.59
C ARG A 52 -6.34 -2.80 10.36
N MET A 53 -6.88 -1.94 9.53
CA MET A 53 -6.11 -1.31 8.47
C MET A 53 -5.35 -0.13 9.06
N TRP A 54 -4.06 -0.04 8.81
CA TRP A 54 -3.20 0.99 9.39
C TRP A 54 -2.18 1.50 8.39
N ALA A 55 -1.75 2.74 8.60
CA ALA A 55 -0.65 3.34 7.86
C ALA A 55 0.12 4.27 8.76
N LYS A 56 1.43 4.35 8.56
CA LYS A 56 2.31 5.29 9.24
C LYS A 56 3.23 5.93 8.23
N LEU A 57 3.32 7.25 8.29
CA LEU A 57 4.18 8.03 7.41
C LEU A 57 5.16 8.82 8.25
N ASN A 58 6.44 8.78 7.84
CA ASN A 58 7.47 9.64 8.41
C ASN A 58 7.60 10.87 7.52
N ASN A 59 7.42 12.03 8.12
CA ASN A 59 7.40 13.33 7.44
C ASN A 59 8.38 14.29 8.15
N PRO A 60 9.68 14.01 8.05
CA PRO A 60 10.68 14.76 8.83
C PRO A 60 10.78 16.22 8.46
N SER A 61 10.42 16.59 7.24
CA SER A 61 10.43 17.99 6.80
C SER A 61 9.17 18.75 7.20
N GLU A 62 8.22 18.08 7.86
CA GLU A 62 6.97 18.68 8.33
C GLU A 62 6.20 19.45 7.25
N VAL A 63 6.19 18.90 6.04
CA VAL A 63 5.41 19.44 4.93
C VAL A 63 3.97 18.91 5.00
N SER A 64 3.06 19.58 4.33
CA SER A 64 1.67 19.13 4.28
C SER A 64 1.54 17.86 3.46
N VAL A 65 0.96 16.82 4.04
CA VAL A 65 0.74 15.52 3.40
C VAL A 65 -0.74 15.17 3.48
N TYR A 66 -1.32 14.86 2.33
CA TYR A 66 -2.62 14.22 2.26
C TYR A 66 -2.41 12.73 2.13
N VAL A 67 -3.01 11.92 2.98
CA VAL A 67 -2.90 10.47 2.94
C VAL A 67 -4.26 9.81 3.02
N ARG A 68 -4.46 8.78 2.22
CA ARG A 68 -5.70 7.98 2.21
C ARG A 68 -5.34 6.50 2.15
N LEU A 69 -5.96 5.74 3.03
CA LEU A 69 -5.84 4.28 3.06
C LEU A 69 -7.21 3.70 2.74
N THR A 70 -7.28 2.85 1.73
CA THR A 70 -8.54 2.29 1.24
C THR A 70 -8.43 0.77 1.14
N LEU A 71 -9.45 0.08 1.62
CA LEU A 71 -9.56 -1.36 1.54
C LEU A 71 -10.63 -1.74 0.52
N TYR A 72 -10.27 -2.65 -0.39
CA TYR A 72 -11.16 -3.18 -1.42
C TYR A 72 -11.31 -4.68 -1.27
N ASP A 73 -12.45 -5.22 -1.72
CA ASP A 73 -12.63 -6.66 -1.85
C ASP A 73 -11.92 -7.19 -3.12
N ALA A 74 -12.06 -8.48 -3.39
CA ALA A 74 -11.44 -9.13 -4.54
C ALA A 74 -11.87 -8.53 -5.89
N SER A 75 -13.06 -7.95 -5.95
CA SER A 75 -13.61 -7.31 -7.14
C SER A 75 -13.34 -5.81 -7.17
N TYR A 76 -12.53 -5.29 -6.27
CA TYR A 76 -12.20 -3.88 -6.12
C TYR A 76 -13.41 -3.01 -5.75
N ASN A 77 -14.39 -3.58 -5.05
CA ASN A 77 -15.42 -2.77 -4.41
C ASN A 77 -14.84 -2.22 -3.10
N GLN A 78 -15.04 -0.94 -2.87
CA GLN A 78 -14.52 -0.30 -1.67
C GLN A 78 -15.29 -0.79 -0.42
N ILE A 79 -14.55 -1.28 0.56
CA ILE A 79 -15.10 -1.72 1.84
C ILE A 79 -14.98 -0.63 2.89
N ALA A 80 -13.82 0.01 2.95
CA ALA A 80 -13.53 1.03 3.96
C ALA A 80 -12.46 1.99 3.45
N SER A 81 -12.49 3.21 3.94
CA SER A 81 -11.49 4.22 3.62
C SER A 81 -11.30 5.16 4.80
N ILE A 82 -10.08 5.61 4.99
CA ILE A 82 -9.76 6.63 5.97
C ILE A 82 -8.71 7.56 5.37
N TYR A 83 -8.81 8.85 5.64
CA TYR A 83 -7.87 9.84 5.13
C TYR A 83 -7.56 10.90 6.17
N LYS A 84 -6.45 11.57 5.97
CA LYS A 84 -5.99 12.65 6.84
C LYS A 84 -5.08 13.58 6.05
N THR A 85 -5.12 14.86 6.40
CA THR A 85 -4.11 15.83 5.98
C THR A 85 -3.37 16.29 7.21
N SER A 86 -2.05 16.24 7.18
CA SER A 86 -1.23 16.59 8.34
C SER A 86 0.15 17.06 7.92
N SER A 87 0.75 17.92 8.73
CA SER A 87 2.15 18.34 8.60
C SER A 87 3.00 17.78 9.73
N ASN A 88 2.46 16.90 10.56
CA ASN A 88 3.20 16.34 11.67
C ASN A 88 4.37 15.47 11.18
N PRO A 89 5.45 15.36 11.94
CA PRO A 89 6.58 14.51 11.56
C PRO A 89 6.23 13.02 11.52
N LEU A 90 5.21 12.61 12.27
CA LEU A 90 4.67 11.26 12.23
C LEU A 90 3.16 11.32 11.97
N ILE A 91 2.71 10.69 10.91
CA ILE A 91 1.31 10.67 10.52
C ILE A 91 0.82 9.22 10.62
N SER A 92 -0.25 8.99 11.37
CA SER A 92 -0.81 7.65 11.57
C SER A 92 -2.28 7.62 11.18
N LEU A 93 -2.66 6.56 10.48
CA LEU A 93 -4.05 6.23 10.18
C LEU A 93 -4.34 4.83 10.68
N ASN A 94 -5.51 4.61 11.25
CA ASN A 94 -5.97 3.26 11.53
C ASN A 94 -7.49 3.22 11.56
N LYS A 95 -8.05 2.08 11.16
CA LYS A 95 -9.49 1.84 11.18
C LYS A 95 -9.74 0.36 11.30
N ASP A 96 -10.63 -0.02 12.23
CA ASP A 96 -11.02 -1.41 12.40
C ASP A 96 -12.16 -1.75 11.44
N VAL A 97 -12.08 -2.93 10.86
CA VAL A 97 -13.06 -3.44 9.90
C VAL A 97 -13.35 -4.90 10.21
N VAL A 98 -14.57 -5.35 9.93
CA VAL A 98 -14.96 -6.75 10.06
C VAL A 98 -14.89 -7.38 8.69
N LEU A 99 -14.08 -8.43 8.55
CA LEU A 99 -13.84 -9.10 7.28
C LEU A 99 -14.11 -10.60 7.40
N SER A 100 -14.68 -11.18 6.36
CA SER A 100 -14.80 -12.62 6.21
C SER A 100 -13.61 -13.17 5.43
N SER A 101 -13.52 -14.50 5.31
CA SER A 101 -12.51 -15.11 4.46
C SER A 101 -12.62 -14.61 3.04
N GLY A 102 -11.49 -14.37 2.41
CA GLY A 102 -11.44 -13.87 1.04
C GLY A 102 -10.16 -13.12 0.74
N THR A 103 -10.11 -12.57 -0.45
CA THR A 103 -8.98 -11.77 -0.90
C THR A 103 -9.35 -10.29 -0.83
N TYR A 104 -8.41 -9.50 -0.35
CA TYR A 104 -8.60 -8.05 -0.15
C TYR A 104 -7.39 -7.30 -0.67
N HIS A 105 -7.63 -6.10 -1.17
CA HIS A 105 -6.58 -5.19 -1.64
C HIS A 105 -6.56 -3.95 -0.77
N LEU A 106 -5.42 -3.65 -0.19
CA LEU A 106 -5.23 -2.46 0.63
C LEU A 106 -4.34 -1.48 -0.13
N ARG A 107 -4.85 -0.30 -0.39
CA ARG A 107 -4.14 0.73 -1.16
C ARG A 107 -3.82 1.92 -0.29
N LEU A 108 -2.55 2.31 -0.29
CA LEU A 108 -2.10 3.55 0.29
C LEU A 108 -1.88 4.56 -0.82
N TYR A 109 -2.46 5.74 -0.65
CA TYR A 109 -2.31 6.86 -1.56
C TYR A 109 -1.93 8.10 -0.75
N TYR A 110 -0.90 8.82 -1.16
CA TYR A 110 -0.60 10.09 -0.52
C TYR A 110 -0.03 11.09 -1.51
N VAL A 111 -0.21 12.37 -1.17
CA VAL A 111 0.24 13.51 -1.99
C VAL A 111 1.13 14.39 -1.15
N VAL A 112 2.30 14.70 -1.68
CA VAL A 112 3.30 15.57 -1.04
C VAL A 112 3.82 16.52 -2.10
N ASN A 113 3.76 17.82 -1.84
CA ASN A 113 4.26 18.85 -2.77
C ASN A 113 3.73 18.68 -4.20
N GLY A 114 2.44 18.35 -4.33
CA GLY A 114 1.82 18.16 -5.64
C GLY A 114 2.14 16.85 -6.33
N LEU A 115 2.98 16.00 -5.74
CA LEU A 115 3.30 14.69 -6.28
C LEU A 115 2.50 13.62 -5.57
N SER A 116 1.87 12.74 -6.34
CA SER A 116 1.08 11.65 -5.80
C SER A 116 1.84 10.34 -5.83
N TYR A 117 1.63 9.53 -4.80
CA TYR A 117 2.24 8.21 -4.63
C TYR A 117 1.14 7.21 -4.30
N SER A 118 1.21 6.04 -4.89
CA SER A 118 0.22 4.99 -4.65
C SER A 118 0.91 3.63 -4.62
N THR A 119 0.52 2.81 -3.66
CA THR A 119 0.99 1.42 -3.58
C THR A 119 -0.12 0.55 -3.00
N GLU A 120 -0.08 -0.74 -3.32
CA GLU A 120 -1.15 -1.66 -2.97
C GLU A 120 -0.56 -2.97 -2.47
N ARG A 121 -1.24 -3.57 -1.49
CA ARG A 121 -0.94 -4.92 -1.01
C ARG A 121 -2.17 -5.77 -1.07
N THR A 122 -1.99 -7.04 -1.37
CA THR A 122 -3.07 -8.03 -1.41
C THR A 122 -2.95 -8.97 -0.23
N TYR A 123 -4.08 -9.20 0.43
CA TYR A 123 -4.18 -10.10 1.59
C TYR A 123 -5.21 -11.17 1.30
N THR A 124 -4.90 -12.40 1.70
CA THR A 124 -5.85 -13.51 1.65
C THR A 124 -6.10 -13.98 3.08
N LEU A 125 -7.35 -13.92 3.49
CA LEU A 125 -7.77 -14.27 4.85
C LEU A 125 -8.51 -15.60 4.89
#